data_7e9b2cbb91cd66033072f5249e3c2e12
#
_entry.id   7e9b2cbb91cd66033072f5249e3c2e12
#
_cell.length_a   1.000
_cell.length_b   1.000
_cell.length_c   1.000
_cell.angle_alpha   90.00
_cell.angle_beta   90.00
_cell.angle_gamma   90.00
#
_symmetry.space_group_name_H-M   'P 1'
#
loop_
_entity.id
_entity.type
_entity.pdbx_description
1 polymer ?
#
loop_
_entity_poly.entity_id
_entity_poly.type
_entity_poly.pdbx_seq_one_letter_code
_entity_poly.pdbx_strand_id
1 'polypeptide(L)'
;MKELTKAEEQVMQILWKLGKGVVNDILNQMDDPKPAYNTVSTIVRILEKKGFVGYRAYGKTHEYYPLVDKKTYTTFFFKNFLSNYFGGSFSSLVSFFAKENDMDVKELEELLKHVQQEPKDKEGDSNQS
;
A
#
# COMPACT_ATOMS: atom_id res chain seq x y z
N MET A 1 -0.78 4.93 14.16
CA MET A 1 -0.11 4.47 12.92
C MET A 1 0.47 5.66 12.19
N LYS A 2 1.65 5.50 11.63
CA LYS A 2 2.31 6.59 10.91
C LYS A 2 2.29 6.30 9.41
N GLU A 3 2.23 7.36 8.61
CA GLU A 3 2.40 7.21 7.17
C GLU A 3 3.80 6.75 6.85
N LEU A 4 3.90 5.89 5.86
CA LEU A 4 5.17 5.34 5.40
C LEU A 4 5.84 6.31 4.44
N THR A 5 7.17 6.33 4.45
CA THR A 5 7.91 6.98 3.39
C THR A 5 7.73 6.19 2.10
N LYS A 6 8.10 6.79 0.99
CA LYS A 6 7.97 6.13 -0.31
C LYS A 6 8.77 4.82 -0.37
N ALA A 7 9.99 4.84 0.17
CA ALA A 7 10.83 3.64 0.20
C ALA A 7 10.24 2.55 1.10
N GLU A 8 9.71 2.94 2.25
CA GLU A 8 9.03 2.01 3.15
C GLU A 8 7.80 1.41 2.51
N GLU A 9 7.03 2.23 1.83
CA GLU A 9 5.84 1.77 1.13
C GLU A 9 6.18 0.76 0.05
N GLN A 10 7.24 1.00 -0.70
CA GLN A 10 7.69 0.08 -1.73
C GLN A 10 8.00 -1.30 -1.15
N VAL A 11 8.70 -1.33 -0.01
CA VAL A 11 9.01 -2.60 0.66
C VAL A 11 7.73 -3.28 1.14
N MET A 12 6.81 -2.52 1.75
CA MET A 12 5.55 -3.10 2.21
C MET A 12 4.71 -3.63 1.05
N GLN A 13 4.66 -2.95 -0.09
CA GLN A 13 3.94 -3.45 -1.25
C GLN A 13 4.45 -4.83 -1.67
N ILE A 14 5.77 -5.00 -1.62
CA ILE A 14 6.38 -6.28 -1.97
C ILE A 14 6.04 -7.35 -0.93
N LEU A 15 6.13 -7.01 0.36
CA LEU A 15 5.82 -7.96 1.43
C LEU A 15 4.35 -8.34 1.43
N TRP A 16 3.45 -7.41 1.15
CA TRP A 16 2.02 -7.74 1.03
C TRP A 16 1.79 -8.72 -0.11
N LYS A 17 2.51 -8.55 -1.20
CA LYS A 17 2.39 -9.46 -2.35
C LYS A 17 2.97 -10.83 -2.05
N LEU A 18 4.15 -10.89 -1.42
CA LEU A 18 4.83 -12.16 -1.11
C LEU A 18 4.23 -12.87 0.10
N GLY A 19 3.64 -12.12 1.03
CA GLY A 19 3.17 -12.67 2.29
C GLY A 19 4.25 -12.74 3.35
N LYS A 20 5.46 -13.09 2.97
CA LYS A 20 6.64 -13.12 3.83
C LYS A 20 7.89 -13.21 2.96
N GLY A 21 9.03 -12.86 3.53
CA GLY A 21 10.28 -13.00 2.81
C GLY A 21 11.49 -12.52 3.58
N VAL A 22 12.65 -13.01 3.17
CA VAL A 22 13.92 -12.49 3.65
C VAL A 22 14.30 -11.28 2.81
N VAL A 23 15.33 -10.53 3.23
CA VAL A 23 15.72 -9.30 2.52
C VAL A 23 16.00 -9.57 1.04
N ASN A 24 16.66 -10.66 0.71
CA ASN A 24 16.92 -10.99 -0.70
C ASN A 24 15.66 -11.23 -1.51
N ASP A 25 14.62 -11.81 -0.90
CA ASP A 25 13.35 -12.01 -1.58
C ASP A 25 12.72 -10.67 -1.96
N ILE A 26 12.80 -9.72 -1.03
CA ILE A 26 12.27 -8.37 -1.27
C ILE A 26 13.09 -7.70 -2.36
N LEU A 27 14.41 -7.75 -2.25
CA LEU A 27 15.32 -7.13 -3.20
C LEU A 27 15.09 -7.64 -4.62
N ASN A 28 14.87 -8.94 -4.74
CA ASN A 28 14.65 -9.58 -6.06
C ASN A 28 13.38 -9.11 -6.75
N GLN A 29 12.43 -8.54 -6.00
CA GLN A 29 11.18 -8.01 -6.56
C GLN A 29 11.31 -6.55 -6.97
N MET A 30 12.43 -5.91 -6.68
CA MET A 30 12.62 -4.51 -7.02
C MET A 30 13.14 -4.33 -8.44
N ASP A 31 12.83 -3.18 -9.04
CA ASP A 31 13.26 -2.86 -10.40
C ASP A 31 14.74 -2.49 -10.44
N ASP A 32 15.33 -2.69 -11.61
CA ASP A 32 16.73 -2.26 -11.85
C ASP A 32 16.78 -0.74 -12.09
N PRO A 33 17.82 -0.08 -11.61
CA PRO A 33 18.89 -0.64 -10.80
C PRO A 33 18.44 -0.92 -9.37
N LYS A 34 18.75 -2.11 -8.88
CA LYS A 34 18.33 -2.50 -7.55
C LYS A 34 19.11 -1.75 -6.49
N PRO A 35 18.46 -1.39 -5.36
CA PRO A 35 19.20 -0.80 -4.25
C PRO A 35 20.14 -1.82 -3.62
N ALA A 36 21.05 -1.34 -2.80
CA ALA A 36 21.97 -2.22 -2.09
C ALA A 36 21.21 -3.05 -1.05
N TYR A 37 21.72 -4.24 -0.77
CA TYR A 37 21.18 -5.11 0.25
C TYR A 37 21.02 -4.38 1.59
N ASN A 38 22.07 -3.65 2.00
CA ASN A 38 22.05 -2.94 3.28
C ASN A 38 20.97 -1.86 3.34
N THR A 39 20.67 -1.24 2.20
CA THR A 39 19.60 -0.23 2.11
C THR A 39 18.27 -0.88 2.43
N VAL A 40 17.96 -2.00 1.79
CA VAL A 40 16.70 -2.71 2.02
C VAL A 40 16.63 -3.24 3.45
N SER A 41 17.73 -3.80 3.93
CA SER A 41 17.81 -4.30 5.31
C SER A 41 17.51 -3.20 6.33
N THR A 42 18.04 -1.99 6.10
CA THR A 42 17.78 -0.86 6.99
C THR A 42 16.30 -0.47 6.97
N ILE A 43 15.71 -0.41 5.77
CA ILE A 43 14.30 -0.06 5.63
C ILE A 43 13.41 -1.06 6.37
N VAL A 44 13.69 -2.34 6.24
CA VAL A 44 12.92 -3.38 6.91
C VAL A 44 13.02 -3.25 8.43
N ARG A 45 14.21 -2.93 8.95
CA ARG A 45 14.37 -2.71 10.38
C ARG A 45 13.60 -1.51 10.88
N ILE A 46 13.54 -0.45 10.08
CA ILE A 46 12.73 0.71 10.42
C ILE A 46 11.25 0.33 10.46
N LEU A 47 10.80 -0.46 9.48
CA LEU A 47 9.42 -0.95 9.45
C LEU A 47 9.11 -1.82 10.67
N GLU A 48 10.06 -2.60 11.11
CA GLU A 48 9.90 -3.40 12.32
C GLU A 48 9.71 -2.49 13.54
N LYS A 49 10.54 -1.47 13.68
CA LYS A 49 10.43 -0.52 14.79
C LYS A 49 9.11 0.24 14.76
N LYS A 50 8.60 0.52 13.58
CA LYS A 50 7.30 1.20 13.41
C LYS A 50 6.12 0.27 13.65
N GLY A 51 6.36 -1.03 13.82
CA GLY A 51 5.30 -2.00 14.07
C GLY A 51 4.60 -2.50 12.82
N PHE A 52 5.19 -2.30 11.65
CA PHE A 52 4.59 -2.73 10.38
C PHE A 52 4.94 -4.15 10.00
N VAL A 53 6.09 -4.64 10.44
CA VAL A 53 6.53 -6.01 10.16
C VAL A 53 7.02 -6.68 11.41
N GLY A 54 6.83 -8.00 11.46
CA GLY A 54 7.49 -8.86 12.42
C GLY A 54 8.48 -9.74 11.68
N TYR A 55 9.21 -10.56 12.43
CA TYR A 55 10.11 -11.49 11.78
C TYR A 55 10.18 -12.80 12.54
N ARG A 56 10.60 -13.84 11.82
CA ARG A 56 10.92 -15.13 12.37
C ARG A 56 12.38 -15.41 12.06
N ALA A 57 13.15 -15.73 13.09
CA ALA A 57 14.57 -15.99 12.94
C ALA A 57 14.83 -17.45 12.56
N TYR A 58 15.67 -17.64 11.56
CA TYR A 58 16.20 -18.94 11.18
C TYR A 58 17.73 -18.79 11.26
N GLY A 59 18.28 -19.03 12.45
CA GLY A 59 19.66 -18.70 12.69
C GLY A 59 19.88 -17.19 12.62
N LYS A 60 20.76 -16.75 11.74
CA LYS A 60 21.04 -15.33 11.53
C LYS A 60 20.16 -14.70 10.47
N THR A 61 19.35 -15.50 9.81
CA THR A 61 18.47 -15.03 8.74
C THR A 61 17.10 -14.71 9.31
N HIS A 62 16.60 -13.53 9.02
CA HIS A 62 15.27 -13.11 9.45
C HIS A 62 14.31 -13.13 8.27
N GLU A 63 13.20 -13.83 8.43
CA GLU A 63 12.10 -13.85 7.47
C GLU A 63 11.04 -12.89 8.00
N TYR A 64 10.77 -11.84 7.24
CA TYR A 64 9.85 -10.77 7.64
C TYR A 64 8.45 -11.04 7.10
N TYR A 65 7.44 -10.57 7.83
CA TYR A 65 6.04 -10.67 7.40
C TYR A 65 5.28 -9.44 7.87
N PRO A 66 4.22 -9.04 7.14
CA PRO A 66 3.44 -7.86 7.52
C PRO A 66 2.67 -8.09 8.81
N LEU A 67 2.70 -7.12 9.72
CA LEU A 67 1.84 -7.06 10.89
C LEU A 67 0.61 -6.19 10.60
N VAL A 68 0.76 -5.23 9.69
CA VAL A 68 -0.32 -4.36 9.24
C VAL A 68 -0.66 -4.80 7.83
N ASP A 69 -1.91 -5.16 7.57
CA ASP A 69 -2.28 -5.60 6.24
C ASP A 69 -2.50 -4.42 5.30
N LYS A 70 -2.51 -4.71 4.01
CA LYS A 70 -2.62 -3.67 2.97
C LYS A 70 -3.91 -2.88 3.09
N LYS A 71 -5.01 -3.55 3.36
CA LYS A 71 -6.32 -2.88 3.48
C LYS A 71 -6.32 -1.89 4.62
N THR A 72 -5.80 -2.29 5.76
CA THR A 72 -5.73 -1.43 6.94
C THR A 72 -4.89 -0.20 6.66
N TYR A 73 -3.71 -0.38 6.08
CA TYR A 73 -2.87 0.76 5.75
C TYR A 73 -3.50 1.65 4.67
N THR A 74 -4.10 1.06 3.66
CA THR A 74 -4.74 1.81 2.58
C THR A 74 -5.85 2.70 3.14
N THR A 75 -6.66 2.17 4.05
CA THR A 75 -7.73 2.94 4.69
C THR A 75 -7.15 4.11 5.48
N PHE A 76 -6.12 3.86 6.25
CA PHE A 76 -5.44 4.89 7.03
C PHE A 76 -4.87 5.99 6.13
N PHE A 77 -4.16 5.59 5.09
CA PHE A 77 -3.56 6.52 4.15
C PHE A 77 -4.62 7.38 3.47
N PHE A 78 -5.69 6.75 3.02
CA PHE A 78 -6.76 7.45 2.31
C PHE A 78 -7.44 8.49 3.20
N LYS A 79 -7.70 8.12 4.46
CA LYS A 79 -8.30 9.07 5.41
C LYS A 79 -7.41 10.27 5.65
N ASN A 80 -6.10 10.03 5.79
CA ASN A 80 -5.15 11.13 5.93
C ASN A 80 -5.12 12.00 4.69
N PHE A 81 -5.15 11.38 3.53
CA PHE A 81 -5.17 12.10 2.26
C PHE A 81 -6.40 13.01 2.18
N LEU A 82 -7.57 12.47 2.48
CA LEU A 82 -8.80 13.26 2.46
C LEU A 82 -8.74 14.41 3.46
N SER A 83 -8.22 14.13 4.65
CA SER A 83 -8.12 15.16 5.69
C SER A 83 -7.18 16.28 5.27
N ASN A 84 -6.04 15.93 4.69
CA ASN A 84 -5.01 16.93 4.37
C ASN A 84 -5.35 17.76 3.14
N TYR A 85 -6.05 17.20 2.17
CA TYR A 85 -6.27 17.86 0.89
C TYR A 85 -7.72 18.24 0.63
N PHE A 86 -8.68 17.58 1.29
CA PHE A 86 -10.09 17.76 1.00
C PHE A 86 -10.93 17.97 2.26
N GLY A 87 -10.29 18.37 3.37
CA GLY A 87 -11.00 18.63 4.61
C GLY A 87 -11.78 17.43 5.15
N GLY A 88 -11.34 16.22 4.81
CA GLY A 88 -12.00 14.99 5.23
C GLY A 88 -13.23 14.62 4.41
N SER A 89 -13.52 15.37 3.35
CA SER A 89 -14.75 15.16 2.57
C SER A 89 -14.50 14.37 1.30
N PHE A 90 -15.06 13.17 1.24
CA PHE A 90 -15.05 12.37 0.03
C PHE A 90 -15.77 13.06 -1.11
N SER A 91 -16.85 13.76 -0.78
CA SER A 91 -17.62 14.55 -1.75
C SER A 91 -16.75 15.60 -2.44
N SER A 92 -15.88 16.26 -1.69
CA SER A 92 -14.96 17.25 -2.24
C SER A 92 -13.95 16.60 -3.19
N LEU A 93 -13.45 15.41 -2.83
CA LEU A 93 -12.56 14.67 -3.71
C LEU A 93 -13.25 14.33 -5.04
N VAL A 94 -14.48 13.82 -4.96
CA VAL A 94 -15.26 13.45 -6.14
C VAL A 94 -15.48 14.65 -7.05
N SER A 95 -15.87 15.79 -6.47
CA SER A 95 -16.09 17.02 -7.23
C SER A 95 -14.81 17.52 -7.90
N PHE A 96 -13.71 17.47 -7.18
CA PHE A 96 -12.41 17.86 -7.72
C PHE A 96 -12.02 16.97 -8.91
N PHE A 97 -12.16 15.67 -8.74
CA PHE A 97 -11.79 14.70 -9.78
C PHE A 97 -12.67 14.88 -11.02
N ALA A 98 -13.98 15.04 -10.83
CA ALA A 98 -14.90 15.24 -11.94
C ALA A 98 -14.56 16.50 -12.74
N LYS A 99 -14.26 17.59 -12.04
CA LYS A 99 -13.91 18.86 -12.66
C LYS A 99 -12.61 18.77 -13.45
N GLU A 100 -11.59 18.12 -12.88
CA GLU A 100 -10.30 17.98 -13.52
C GLU A 100 -10.35 17.10 -14.78
N ASN A 101 -11.30 16.17 -14.82
CA ASN A 101 -11.45 15.25 -15.95
C ASN A 101 -12.61 15.63 -16.86
N ASP A 102 -13.10 16.85 -16.73
CA ASP A 102 -14.16 17.38 -17.59
C ASP A 102 -15.41 16.51 -17.55
N MET A 103 -15.71 15.97 -16.38
CA MET A 103 -16.89 15.13 -16.15
C MET A 103 -17.81 15.82 -15.17
N ASP A 104 -19.11 15.59 -15.26
CA ASP A 104 -19.99 16.01 -14.18
C ASP A 104 -20.05 14.87 -13.14
N VAL A 105 -20.60 15.20 -11.97
CA VAL A 105 -20.68 14.24 -10.88
C VAL A 105 -21.50 13.02 -11.25
N LYS A 106 -22.54 13.23 -12.05
CA LYS A 106 -23.41 12.14 -12.49
C LYS A 106 -22.68 11.14 -13.37
N GLU A 107 -21.85 11.63 -14.30
CA GLU A 107 -21.04 10.76 -15.14
C GLU A 107 -20.07 9.93 -14.30
N LEU A 108 -19.47 10.55 -13.28
CA LEU A 108 -18.56 9.86 -12.40
C LEU A 108 -19.28 8.79 -11.57
N GLU A 109 -20.49 9.10 -11.10
CA GLU A 109 -21.30 8.13 -10.36
C GLU A 109 -21.64 6.90 -11.22
N GLU A 110 -21.96 7.13 -12.48
CA GLU A 110 -22.22 6.04 -13.42
C GLU A 110 -20.98 5.14 -13.57
N LEU A 111 -19.83 5.76 -13.69
CA LEU A 111 -18.56 5.04 -13.82
C LEU A 111 -18.31 4.20 -12.58
N LEU A 112 -18.52 4.77 -11.39
CA LEU A 112 -18.33 4.08 -10.13
C LEU A 112 -19.27 2.90 -9.97
N LYS A 113 -20.51 3.03 -10.40
CA LYS A 113 -21.47 1.93 -10.39
C LYS A 113 -20.98 0.77 -11.24
N HIS A 114 -20.43 1.08 -12.40
CA HIS A 114 -19.90 0.08 -13.30
C HIS A 114 -18.74 -0.69 -12.65
N VAL A 115 -17.86 0.02 -11.98
CA VAL A 115 -16.73 -0.58 -11.26
C VAL A 115 -17.21 -1.49 -10.14
N GLN A 116 -18.25 -1.06 -9.41
CA GLN A 116 -18.81 -1.85 -8.31
C GLN A 116 -19.46 -3.15 -8.78
N GLN A 117 -19.79 -3.26 -10.04
CA GLN A 117 -20.39 -4.47 -10.62
C GLN A 117 -19.34 -5.47 -11.09
N GLU A 118 -18.07 -5.14 -10.95
CA GLU A 118 -17.00 -6.07 -11.29
C GLU A 118 -17.06 -7.31 -10.41
N PRO A 119 -16.62 -8.46 -10.93
CA PRO A 119 -16.65 -9.71 -10.16
C PRO A 119 -15.88 -9.61 -8.85
N LYS A 120 -16.45 -10.16 -7.80
CA LYS A 120 -15.85 -10.08 -6.46
C LYS A 120 -14.62 -10.95 -6.27
N ASP A 121 -14.41 -11.93 -7.11
CA ASP A 121 -13.21 -12.72 -7.07
C ASP A 121 -11.97 -11.87 -7.36
N LYS A 122 -12.11 -10.84 -8.18
CA LYS A 122 -11.03 -9.88 -8.41
C LYS A 122 -10.70 -9.10 -7.15
N GLU A 123 -11.69 -8.80 -6.35
CA GLU A 123 -11.50 -8.13 -5.08
C GLU A 123 -10.70 -8.97 -4.12
N GLY A 124 -11.01 -10.26 -4.08
CA GLY A 124 -10.27 -11.20 -3.25
C GLY A 124 -8.79 -11.20 -3.60
N ASP A 125 -8.47 -11.23 -4.87
CA ASP A 125 -7.10 -11.17 -5.34
C ASP A 125 -6.43 -9.85 -4.99
N SER A 126 -7.17 -8.76 -5.13
CA SER A 126 -6.67 -7.43 -4.81
C SER A 126 -6.31 -7.29 -3.35
N ASN A 127 -7.03 -7.93 -2.48
CA ASN A 127 -6.78 -7.87 -1.05
C ASN A 127 -5.45 -8.49 -0.66
N GLN A 128 -4.97 -9.40 -1.47
CA GLN A 128 -3.70 -10.05 -1.24
C GLN A 128 -2.55 -9.19 -1.72
N SER A 129 -2.82 -8.30 -2.59
CA SER A 129 -1.78 -7.48 -3.20
C SER A 129 -1.68 -6.11 -2.62
#